data_f38be4a1ebeea468fce529e8a880e7b9
#
_entry.id   f38be4a1ebeea468fce529e8a880e7b9
#
_cell.length_a   1.000
_cell.length_b   1.000
_cell.length_c   1.000
_cell.angle_alpha   90.00
_cell.angle_beta   90.00
_cell.angle_gamma   90.00
#
_symmetry.space_group_name_H-M   'P 1'
#
loop_
_entity.id
_entity.type
_entity.pdbx_description
1 polymer ?
#
loop_
_entity_poly.entity_id
_entity_poly.type
_entity_poly.pdbx_seq_one_letter_code
_entity_poly.pdbx_strand_id
1 'polypeptide(L)' 'MRNYSYITASADVKTKISQVMRALGVCYEVSGCGDCYYFSIAAEPMQAEKINAYIDELQAEAVR' A
#
# COMPACT_ATOMS: atom_id res chain seq x y z
N MET A 1 -3.53 -8.71 15.16
CA MET A 1 -3.14 -8.40 13.78
C MET A 1 -4.30 -8.62 12.83
N ARG A 2 -4.50 -7.70 11.91
CA ARG A 2 -5.57 -7.82 10.93
C ARG A 2 -5.00 -7.77 9.53
N ASN A 3 -5.74 -8.33 8.59
CA ASN A 3 -5.36 -8.31 7.18
C ASN A 3 -6.08 -7.17 6.46
N TYR A 4 -5.32 -6.41 5.68
CA TYR A 4 -5.85 -5.29 4.90
C TYR A 4 -5.44 -5.46 3.45
N SER A 5 -6.27 -4.95 2.55
CA SER A 5 -5.99 -5.00 1.13
C SER A 5 -6.07 -3.62 0.51
N TYR A 6 -5.15 -3.33 -0.39
CA TYR A 6 -5.10 -2.04 -1.10
C TYR A 6 -4.88 -2.29 -2.58
N ILE A 7 -5.42 -1.41 -3.40
CA ILE A 7 -5.32 -1.50 -4.85
C ILE A 7 -4.77 -0.19 -5.39
N THR A 8 -3.82 -0.28 -6.31
CA THR A 8 -3.34 0.89 -7.06
C THR A 8 -3.11 0.51 -8.51
N ALA A 9 -3.36 1.45 -9.41
CA ALA A 9 -3.10 1.27 -10.83
C ALA A 9 -1.73 1.83 -11.26
N SER A 10 -1.02 2.50 -10.36
CA SER A 10 0.25 3.14 -10.69
C SER A 10 1.44 2.33 -10.19
N ALA A 11 2.38 2.02 -11.09
CA ALA A 11 3.62 1.33 -10.72
C ALA A 11 4.49 2.18 -9.78
N ASP A 12 4.47 3.51 -9.95
CA ASP A 12 5.22 4.40 -9.06
C ASP A 12 4.66 4.37 -7.64
N VAL A 13 3.34 4.43 -7.52
CA VAL A 13 2.67 4.33 -6.21
C VAL A 13 2.95 2.98 -5.58
N LYS A 14 2.87 1.90 -6.36
CA LYS A 14 3.20 0.55 -5.88
C LYS A 14 4.61 0.51 -5.27
N THR A 15 5.60 1.08 -5.95
CA THR A 15 6.97 1.10 -5.47
C THR A 15 7.10 1.87 -4.16
N LYS A 16 6.46 3.03 -4.07
CA LYS A 16 6.48 3.85 -2.85
C LYS A 16 5.81 3.16 -1.68
N ILE A 17 4.67 2.51 -1.92
CA ILE A 17 3.97 1.74 -0.87
C ILE A 17 4.87 0.62 -0.37
N SER A 18 5.53 -0.12 -1.26
CA SER A 18 6.43 -1.20 -0.87
C SER A 18 7.57 -0.70 0.02
N GLN A 19 8.14 0.46 -0.30
CA GLN A 19 9.21 1.06 0.48
C GLN A 19 8.73 1.43 1.90
N VAL A 20 7.53 1.99 2.01
CA VAL A 20 6.95 2.35 3.31
C VAL A 20 6.71 1.11 4.16
N MET A 21 6.18 0.06 3.56
CA MET A 21 5.90 -1.18 4.29
C MET A 21 7.18 -1.84 4.79
N ARG A 22 8.25 -1.79 4.02
CA ARG A 22 9.55 -2.28 4.46
C ARG A 22 10.09 -1.45 5.63
N ALA A 23 9.96 -0.13 5.54
CA ALA A 23 10.42 0.77 6.59
C ALA A 23 9.68 0.54 7.90
N LEU A 24 8.39 0.23 7.83
CA LEU A 24 7.56 -0.04 9.00
C LEU A 24 7.72 -1.47 9.54
N GLY A 25 8.38 -2.34 8.79
CA GLY A 25 8.54 -3.74 9.19
C GLY A 25 7.26 -4.55 9.08
N VAL A 26 6.34 -4.13 8.21
CA VAL A 26 5.05 -4.80 8.01
C VAL A 26 5.21 -5.92 6.99
N CYS A 27 4.62 -7.07 7.28
CA CYS A 27 4.56 -8.17 6.33
C CYS A 27 3.54 -7.85 5.23
N TYR A 28 3.95 -7.97 3.98
CA TYR A 28 3.06 -7.67 2.87
C TYR A 28 3.32 -8.59 1.69
N GLU A 29 2.30 -8.73 0.85
CA GLU A 29 2.41 -9.39 -0.44
C GLU A 29 1.85 -8.45 -1.49
N VAL A 30 2.44 -8.45 -2.67
CA VAL A 30 1.96 -7.67 -3.80
C VAL A 30 1.74 -8.57 -5.00
N SER A 31 0.58 -8.43 -5.65
CA SER A 31 0.23 -9.18 -6.84
C SER A 31 -0.16 -8.22 -7.95
N GLY A 32 0.27 -8.50 -9.17
CA GLY A 32 -0.16 -7.74 -10.34
C GLY A 32 -1.27 -8.47 -11.06
N CYS A 33 -2.28 -7.73 -11.50
CA CYS A 33 -3.38 -8.28 -12.28
C CYS A 33 -3.81 -7.23 -13.32
N GLY A 34 -3.39 -7.43 -14.57
CA GLY A 34 -3.65 -6.46 -15.62
C GLY A 34 -2.95 -5.14 -15.32
N ASP A 35 -3.73 -4.08 -15.24
CA ASP A 35 -3.21 -2.73 -14.98
C ASP A 35 -3.19 -2.34 -13.51
N CYS A 36 -3.55 -3.27 -12.62
CA CYS A 36 -3.68 -2.99 -11.19
C CYS A 36 -2.71 -3.81 -10.36
N TYR A 37 -2.36 -3.27 -9.19
CA TYR A 37 -1.54 -3.96 -8.21
C TYR A 37 -2.34 -4.11 -6.93
N TYR A 38 -2.31 -5.30 -6.34
CA TYR A 38 -2.98 -5.61 -5.09
C TYR A 38 -1.96 -5.79 -4.00
N PHE A 39 -2.16 -5.11 -2.89
CA PHE A 39 -1.38 -5.31 -1.69
C PHE A 39 -2.22 -6.01 -0.65
N SER A 40 -1.64 -7.04 -0.03
CA SER A 40 -2.23 -7.68 1.13
C SER A 40 -1.24 -7.56 2.27
N ILE A 41 -1.66 -6.94 3.37
CA ILE A 41 -0.78 -6.70 4.51
C ILE A 41 -1.38 -7.26 5.78
N ALA A 42 -0.51 -7.65 6.71
CA ALA A 42 -0.89 -8.01 8.07
C ALA A 42 -0.28 -6.97 9.02
N ALA A 43 -1.14 -6.20 9.68
CA ALA A 43 -0.69 -5.07 10.51
C ALA A 43 -1.65 -4.81 11.65
N GLU A 44 -1.16 -4.08 12.65
CA GLU A 44 -2.01 -3.56 13.71
C GLU A 44 -2.88 -2.42 13.18
N PRO A 45 -4.07 -2.19 13.77
CA PRO A 45 -4.96 -1.13 13.29
C PRO A 45 -4.30 0.25 13.21
N MET A 46 -3.45 0.60 14.17
CA MET A 46 -2.76 1.89 14.17
C MET A 46 -1.80 2.02 13.01
N GLN A 47 -1.09 0.94 12.69
CA GLN A 47 -0.19 0.92 11.53
C GLN A 47 -0.98 1.01 10.23
N ALA A 48 -2.11 0.32 10.17
CA ALA A 48 -2.97 0.35 8.99
C ALA A 48 -3.51 1.75 8.71
N GLU A 49 -3.86 2.51 9.75
CA GLU A 49 -4.30 3.89 9.57
C GLU A 49 -3.22 4.78 8.95
N LYS A 50 -1.99 4.63 9.41
CA LYS A 50 -0.86 5.39 8.86
C LYS A 50 -0.60 5.01 7.41
N ILE A 51 -0.67 3.72 7.10
CA ILE A 51 -0.47 3.23 5.74
C ILE A 51 -1.58 3.76 4.83
N ASN A 52 -2.83 3.71 5.28
CA ASN A 52 -3.97 4.25 4.54
C ASN A 52 -3.80 5.73 4.21
N ALA A 53 -3.43 6.54 5.19
CA ALA A 53 -3.22 7.96 4.99
C ALA A 53 -2.11 8.22 3.97
N TYR A 54 -1.04 7.45 4.03
CA TYR A 54 0.07 7.57 3.11
C TYR A 54 -0.34 7.18 1.68
N ILE A 55 -1.09 6.10 1.54
CA ILE A 55 -1.57 5.63 0.23
C ILE A 55 -2.50 6.67 -0.39
N ASP A 56 -3.42 7.21 0.40
CA ASP A 56 -4.34 8.27 -0.08
C ASP A 56 -3.57 9.48 -0.58
N GLU A 57 -2.54 9.88 0.14
CA GLU A 57 -1.70 11.01 -0.24
C GLU A 57 -0.96 10.74 -1.54
N LEU A 58 -0.40 9.53 -1.70
CA LEU A 58 0.29 9.14 -2.92
C LEU A 58 -0.65 9.10 -4.13
N GLN A 59 -1.86 8.58 -3.94
CA GLN A 59 -2.85 8.52 -5.02
C GLN A 59 -3.32 9.90 -5.41
N ALA A 60 -3.48 10.81 -4.46
CA ALA A 60 -3.84 12.20 -4.75
C ALA A 60 -2.75 12.90 -5.56
N GLU A 61 -1.48 12.64 -5.26
CA GLU A 61 -0.36 13.20 -6.03
C GLU A 61 -0.32 12.62 -7.45
N ALA A 62 -0.63 11.34 -7.60
CA ALA A 62 -0.59 10.68 -8.90
C ALA A 62 -1.68 11.18 -9.86
N VAL A 63 -2.76 11.74 -9.33
CA VAL A 63 -3.88 12.24 -10.12
C VAL A 63 -3.67 13.68 -10.59
N ARG A 64 -2.72 14.38 -10.02
CA ARG A 64 -2.43 15.80 -10.36
C ARG A 64 -1.71 15.95 -11.68
#